data_707b86675850f35073f366d6c05d6bd5
#
_entry.id   707b86675850f35073f366d6c05d6bd5
#
_cell.length_a   1.000
_cell.length_b   1.000
_cell.length_c   1.000
_cell.angle_alpha   90.00
_cell.angle_beta   90.00
_cell.angle_gamma   90.00
#
_symmetry.space_group_name_H-M   'P 1'
#
loop_
_entity.id
_entity.type
_entity.pdbx_description
1 polymer ?
#
loop_
_entity_poly.entity_id
_entity_poly.type
_entity_poly.pdbx_seq_one_letter_code
_entity_poly.pdbx_strand_id
1 'polypeptide(L)'
;MKKMMRPLLYTLSSFLLVLIILFSVYAQRDIPVEKLKLKYAQSPSKFLPLMGMQVHYRDEGNPNDPSPLILIHGTSSSLNTWDSVVKIIVSNPKNKKRIIRFDLPAFGLTGPNPENDYASPYYTNFVDSFLNELQIKKCTISGNSLGGGIAWQYALAHPEKVNKIILLDATGYPQKNEKGSLGFKIASLPIINNLLLFITPKSLVKKSLETVFYD
;
A
#
# COMPACT_ATOMS: atom_id res chain seq x y z
N MET A 1 -14.42 -52.12 -13.73
CA MET A 1 -13.85 -50.75 -13.79
C MET A 1 -14.91 -49.70 -14.15
N LYS A 2 -15.66 -49.78 -15.25
CA LYS A 2 -16.64 -48.72 -15.65
C LYS A 2 -17.77 -48.43 -14.62
N LYS A 3 -18.21 -49.44 -13.82
CA LYS A 3 -19.28 -49.25 -12.82
C LYS A 3 -18.86 -48.45 -11.59
N MET A 4 -17.58 -48.48 -11.18
CA MET A 4 -17.03 -47.71 -10.04
C MET A 4 -16.63 -46.27 -10.43
N MET A 5 -16.36 -46.02 -11.73
CA MET A 5 -15.97 -44.70 -12.19
C MET A 5 -17.14 -43.69 -12.19
N ARG A 6 -18.38 -44.13 -12.42
CA ARG A 6 -19.54 -43.22 -12.46
C ARG A 6 -19.84 -42.49 -11.15
N PRO A 7 -19.91 -43.18 -9.99
CA PRO A 7 -20.15 -42.46 -8.73
C PRO A 7 -19.00 -41.50 -8.37
N LEU A 8 -17.73 -41.87 -8.65
CA LEU A 8 -16.60 -41.00 -8.46
C LEU A 8 -16.70 -39.74 -9.34
N LEU A 9 -17.14 -39.88 -10.58
CA LEU A 9 -17.32 -38.74 -11.49
C LEU A 9 -18.43 -37.81 -11.01
N TYR A 10 -19.54 -38.36 -10.51
CA TYR A 10 -20.63 -37.54 -9.95
C TYR A 10 -20.21 -36.80 -8.66
N THR A 11 -19.46 -37.43 -7.76
CA THR A 11 -18.95 -36.75 -6.56
C THR A 11 -17.96 -35.65 -6.89
N LEU A 12 -17.05 -35.85 -7.85
CA LEU A 12 -16.13 -34.81 -8.32
C LEU A 12 -16.88 -33.65 -8.99
N SER A 13 -17.88 -33.96 -9.84
CA SER A 13 -18.68 -32.92 -10.50
C SER A 13 -19.50 -32.10 -9.50
N SER A 14 -20.11 -32.77 -8.50
CA SER A 14 -20.84 -32.08 -7.42
C SER A 14 -19.91 -31.20 -6.57
N PHE A 15 -18.73 -31.68 -6.23
CA PHE A 15 -17.73 -30.92 -5.51
C PHE A 15 -17.27 -29.69 -6.31
N LEU A 16 -16.98 -29.86 -7.60
CA LEU A 16 -16.61 -28.74 -8.49
C LEU A 16 -17.74 -27.71 -8.61
N LEU A 17 -18.99 -28.18 -8.74
CA LEU A 17 -20.15 -27.28 -8.78
C LEU A 17 -20.28 -26.46 -7.50
N VAL A 18 -20.10 -27.07 -6.34
CA VAL A 18 -20.10 -26.37 -5.05
C VAL A 18 -18.99 -25.34 -5.00
N LEU A 19 -17.78 -25.65 -5.45
CA LEU A 19 -16.67 -24.70 -5.53
C LEU A 19 -16.99 -23.51 -6.45
N ILE A 20 -17.59 -23.77 -7.61
CA ILE A 20 -18.00 -22.71 -8.56
C ILE A 20 -19.06 -21.81 -7.92
N ILE A 21 -20.05 -22.39 -7.25
CA ILE A 21 -21.08 -21.62 -6.54
C ILE A 21 -20.46 -20.76 -5.43
N LEU A 22 -19.60 -21.36 -4.60
CA LEU A 22 -18.90 -20.62 -3.53
C LEU A 22 -18.05 -19.49 -4.13
N PHE A 23 -17.30 -19.75 -5.19
CA PHE A 23 -16.54 -18.72 -5.89
C PHE A 23 -17.45 -17.60 -6.40
N SER A 24 -18.57 -17.94 -7.06
CA SER A 24 -19.49 -16.96 -7.61
C SER A 24 -20.17 -16.08 -6.53
N VAL A 25 -20.40 -16.65 -5.35
CA VAL A 25 -21.02 -15.92 -4.21
C VAL A 25 -20.02 -15.03 -3.48
N TYR A 26 -18.77 -15.48 -3.34
CA TYR A 26 -17.76 -14.80 -2.54
C TYR A 26 -16.75 -13.99 -3.36
N ALA A 27 -16.68 -14.20 -4.68
CA ALA A 27 -15.80 -13.41 -5.54
C ALA A 27 -16.26 -11.95 -5.56
N GLN A 28 -15.35 -11.06 -5.24
CA GLN A 28 -15.57 -9.62 -5.32
C GLN A 28 -14.76 -9.07 -6.50
N ARG A 29 -15.40 -8.26 -7.31
CA ARG A 29 -14.71 -7.53 -8.38
C ARG A 29 -14.07 -6.28 -7.79
N ASP A 30 -12.96 -5.87 -8.36
CA ASP A 30 -12.34 -4.59 -8.03
C ASP A 30 -13.33 -3.44 -8.25
N ILE A 31 -13.29 -2.48 -7.34
CA ILE A 31 -14.06 -1.26 -7.48
C ILE A 31 -13.32 -0.36 -8.46
N PRO A 32 -13.94 0.08 -9.57
CA PRO A 32 -13.30 0.99 -10.51
C PRO A 32 -12.73 2.23 -9.81
N VAL A 33 -11.49 2.59 -10.16
CA VAL A 33 -10.77 3.72 -9.54
C VAL A 33 -11.58 5.02 -9.61
N GLU A 34 -12.32 5.24 -10.69
CA GLU A 34 -13.17 6.42 -10.84
C GLU A 34 -14.27 6.52 -9.78
N LYS A 35 -14.83 5.39 -9.34
CA LYS A 35 -15.78 5.36 -8.22
C LYS A 35 -15.09 5.63 -6.88
N LEU A 36 -13.86 5.14 -6.72
CA LEU A 36 -13.07 5.39 -5.51
C LEU A 36 -12.66 6.86 -5.41
N LYS A 37 -12.30 7.50 -6.54
CA LYS A 37 -11.98 8.93 -6.60
C LYS A 37 -13.11 9.81 -6.06
N LEU A 38 -14.37 9.48 -6.33
CA LEU A 38 -15.52 10.24 -5.83
C LEU A 38 -15.54 10.32 -4.29
N LYS A 39 -15.04 9.30 -3.62
CA LYS A 39 -15.01 9.22 -2.16
C LYS A 39 -13.68 9.66 -1.56
N TYR A 40 -12.57 9.27 -2.16
CA TYR A 40 -11.25 9.38 -1.54
C TYR A 40 -10.35 10.45 -2.14
N ALA A 41 -10.69 11.00 -3.32
CA ALA A 41 -9.93 12.06 -3.96
C ALA A 41 -10.53 13.47 -3.73
N GLN A 42 -11.18 13.68 -2.58
CA GLN A 42 -11.66 15.01 -2.19
C GLN A 42 -10.47 15.95 -1.91
N SER A 43 -10.71 17.26 -2.06
CA SER A 43 -9.70 18.28 -1.72
C SER A 43 -9.08 18.00 -0.33
N PRO A 44 -7.77 18.07 -0.19
CA PRO A 44 -6.74 18.63 -1.09
C PRO A 44 -6.03 17.59 -2.00
N SER A 45 -6.70 16.51 -2.39
CA SER A 45 -6.12 15.48 -3.26
C SER A 45 -5.71 16.03 -4.61
N LYS A 46 -4.53 15.62 -5.08
CA LYS A 46 -3.93 15.95 -6.37
C LYS A 46 -3.46 14.65 -7.06
N PHE A 47 -3.24 14.73 -8.36
CA PHE A 47 -2.69 13.67 -9.18
C PHE A 47 -1.50 14.18 -9.98
N LEU A 48 -0.40 13.41 -9.99
CA LEU A 48 0.82 13.72 -10.69
C LEU A 48 1.12 12.60 -11.71
N PRO A 49 1.20 12.88 -13.01
CA PRO A 49 1.69 11.92 -13.99
C PRO A 49 3.16 11.61 -13.71
N LEU A 50 3.46 10.36 -13.32
CA LEU A 50 4.82 9.93 -12.98
C LEU A 50 5.02 8.45 -13.29
N MET A 51 6.10 8.09 -13.98
CA MET A 51 6.46 6.70 -14.31
C MET A 51 5.28 5.89 -14.88
N GLY A 52 4.49 6.51 -15.80
CA GLY A 52 3.33 5.88 -16.43
C GLY A 52 2.08 5.73 -15.54
N MET A 53 2.10 6.26 -14.32
CA MET A 53 0.98 6.24 -13.37
C MET A 53 0.42 7.64 -13.14
N GLN A 54 -0.80 7.71 -12.57
CA GLN A 54 -1.37 8.92 -12.00
C GLN A 54 -1.21 8.85 -10.47
N VAL A 55 -0.10 9.37 -9.96
CA VAL A 55 0.24 9.29 -8.54
C VAL A 55 -0.68 10.19 -7.72
N HIS A 56 -1.48 9.61 -6.88
CA HIS A 56 -2.35 10.32 -5.94
C HIS A 56 -1.54 10.82 -4.75
N TYR A 57 -1.66 12.12 -4.46
CA TYR A 57 -0.96 12.74 -3.34
C TYR A 57 -1.74 13.90 -2.73
N ARG A 58 -1.33 14.31 -1.53
CA ARG A 58 -1.77 15.53 -0.86
C ARG A 58 -0.57 16.34 -0.42
N ASP A 59 -0.71 17.67 -0.51
CA ASP A 59 0.33 18.65 -0.20
C ASP A 59 -0.31 19.74 0.65
N GLU A 60 -0.01 19.73 1.93
CA GLU A 60 -0.74 20.45 2.97
C GLU A 60 0.23 21.26 3.86
N GLY A 61 -0.28 22.31 4.49
CA GLY A 61 0.50 23.15 5.41
C GLY A 61 1.22 24.32 4.73
N ASN A 62 2.43 24.65 5.16
CA ASN A 62 3.16 25.83 4.68
C ASN A 62 3.90 25.53 3.36
N PRO A 63 3.47 26.08 2.22
CA PRO A 63 4.09 25.80 0.91
C PRO A 63 5.55 26.29 0.82
N ASN A 64 5.98 27.23 1.69
CA ASN A 64 7.31 27.81 1.68
C ASN A 64 8.30 27.07 2.62
N ASP A 65 7.92 25.91 3.18
CA ASP A 65 8.85 25.09 3.97
C ASP A 65 9.94 24.50 3.05
N PRO A 66 11.21 24.84 3.23
CA PRO A 66 12.30 24.37 2.38
C PRO A 66 12.64 22.88 2.62
N SER A 67 12.08 22.29 3.67
CA SER A 67 12.32 20.89 4.06
C SER A 67 11.02 20.22 4.52
N PRO A 68 10.11 19.93 3.58
CA PRO A 68 8.81 19.35 3.90
C PRO A 68 8.94 17.98 4.60
N LEU A 69 7.89 17.63 5.31
CA LEU A 69 7.70 16.29 5.87
C LEU A 69 7.02 15.38 4.83
N ILE A 70 7.73 14.35 4.41
CA ILE A 70 7.23 13.33 3.48
C ILE A 70 6.73 12.14 4.28
N LEU A 71 5.49 11.69 4.03
CA LEU A 71 4.85 10.60 4.75
C LEU A 71 4.53 9.44 3.81
N ILE A 72 5.12 8.27 4.07
CA ILE A 72 4.98 7.05 3.28
C ILE A 72 4.21 6.00 4.08
N HIS A 73 3.09 5.53 3.54
CA HIS A 73 2.22 4.54 4.20
C HIS A 73 2.76 3.11 4.09
N GLY A 74 2.20 2.20 4.87
CA GLY A 74 2.53 0.79 4.89
C GLY A 74 1.75 -0.06 3.89
N THR A 75 2.03 -1.36 3.87
CA THR A 75 1.31 -2.36 3.06
C THR A 75 -0.19 -2.34 3.36
N SER A 76 -1.02 -2.54 2.34
CA SER A 76 -2.49 -2.56 2.43
C SER A 76 -3.11 -1.28 2.98
N SER A 77 -2.40 -0.15 2.87
CA SER A 77 -2.82 1.16 3.33
C SER A 77 -2.84 2.18 2.19
N SER A 78 -3.01 3.44 2.51
CA SER A 78 -2.97 4.58 1.59
C SER A 78 -2.51 5.84 2.33
N LEU A 79 -2.38 6.95 1.62
CA LEU A 79 -2.05 8.26 2.23
C LEU A 79 -3.04 8.67 3.34
N ASN A 80 -4.26 8.12 3.33
CA ASN A 80 -5.28 8.43 4.35
C ASN A 80 -4.91 7.94 5.76
N THR A 81 -3.98 6.99 5.89
CA THR A 81 -3.48 6.54 7.21
C THR A 81 -2.91 7.70 8.03
N TRP A 82 -2.48 8.76 7.38
CA TRP A 82 -1.89 9.94 7.98
C TRP A 82 -2.87 11.08 8.30
N ASP A 83 -4.18 10.90 7.98
CA ASP A 83 -5.17 11.98 8.11
C ASP A 83 -5.20 12.61 9.51
N SER A 84 -5.21 11.80 10.56
CA SER A 84 -5.24 12.30 11.95
C SER A 84 -3.97 13.04 12.32
N VAL A 85 -2.80 12.51 11.95
CA VAL A 85 -1.50 13.12 12.23
C VAL A 85 -1.37 14.45 11.51
N VAL A 86 -1.69 14.47 10.21
CA VAL A 86 -1.64 15.69 9.40
C VAL A 86 -2.61 16.74 9.93
N LYS A 87 -3.84 16.36 10.26
CA LYS A 87 -4.81 17.27 10.86
C LYS A 87 -4.29 17.94 12.12
N ILE A 88 -3.67 17.19 13.04
CA ILE A 88 -3.10 17.73 14.27
C ILE A 88 -1.97 18.71 13.95
N ILE A 89 -1.07 18.37 13.05
CA ILE A 89 0.07 19.22 12.72
C ILE A 89 -0.40 20.49 12.02
N VAL A 90 -1.26 20.39 11.02
CA VAL A 90 -1.71 21.55 10.21
C VAL A 90 -2.62 22.48 11.00
N SER A 91 -3.45 21.95 11.91
CA SER A 91 -4.31 22.79 12.77
C SER A 91 -3.55 23.61 13.82
N ASN A 92 -2.28 23.31 14.07
CA ASN A 92 -1.47 24.10 14.99
C ASN A 92 -1.02 25.42 14.32
N PRO A 93 -1.46 26.59 14.77
CA PRO A 93 -1.11 27.88 14.14
C PRO A 93 0.38 28.22 14.21
N LYS A 94 1.15 27.56 15.10
CA LYS A 94 2.62 27.69 15.17
C LYS A 94 3.34 26.77 14.19
N ASN A 95 2.61 25.88 13.51
CA ASN A 95 3.22 24.96 12.57
C ASN A 95 3.75 25.70 11.32
N LYS A 96 4.99 25.41 10.98
CA LYS A 96 5.67 25.93 9.78
C LYS A 96 5.96 24.84 8.74
N LYS A 97 5.46 23.62 8.97
CA LYS A 97 5.75 22.47 8.12
C LYS A 97 4.81 22.38 6.91
N ARG A 98 5.39 22.08 5.76
CA ARG A 98 4.71 21.52 4.61
C ARG A 98 4.72 20.00 4.74
N ILE A 99 3.60 19.36 4.51
CA ILE A 99 3.44 17.92 4.64
C ILE A 99 2.97 17.37 3.32
N ILE A 100 3.71 16.40 2.80
CA ILE A 100 3.39 15.73 1.55
C ILE A 100 3.27 14.25 1.82
N ARG A 101 2.17 13.68 1.35
CA ARG A 101 1.87 12.25 1.45
C ARG A 101 1.29 11.76 0.14
N PHE A 102 1.62 10.54 -0.23
CA PHE A 102 1.20 9.98 -1.51
C PHE A 102 0.86 8.49 -1.37
N ASP A 103 0.07 8.00 -2.31
CA ASP A 103 -0.17 6.57 -2.46
C ASP A 103 0.98 5.93 -3.23
N LEU A 104 1.59 4.91 -2.64
CA LEU A 104 2.63 4.10 -3.31
C LEU A 104 2.07 3.40 -4.56
N PRO A 105 2.92 3.06 -5.55
CA PRO A 105 2.55 2.19 -6.66
C PRO A 105 1.87 0.89 -6.17
N ALA A 106 0.77 0.51 -6.81
CA ALA A 106 -0.15 -0.58 -6.46
C ALA A 106 -1.03 -0.33 -5.22
N PHE A 107 -1.04 0.87 -4.66
CA PHE A 107 -1.87 1.19 -3.49
C PHE A 107 -2.76 2.41 -3.73
N GLY A 108 -3.81 2.52 -2.91
CA GLY A 108 -4.72 3.65 -2.91
C GLY A 108 -5.31 3.96 -4.29
N LEU A 109 -5.14 5.20 -4.74
CA LEU A 109 -5.62 5.66 -6.06
C LEU A 109 -4.50 5.78 -7.11
N THR A 110 -3.25 5.44 -6.78
CA THR A 110 -2.11 5.50 -7.72
C THR A 110 -2.17 4.39 -8.76
N GLY A 111 -2.71 3.22 -8.40
CA GLY A 111 -2.78 2.09 -9.31
C GLY A 111 -1.46 1.32 -9.46
N PRO A 112 -1.47 0.26 -10.28
CA PRO A 112 -0.31 -0.61 -10.46
C PRO A 112 0.80 0.07 -11.26
N ASN A 113 2.05 -0.34 -10.99
CA ASN A 113 3.18 0.01 -11.81
C ASN A 113 3.09 -0.69 -13.19
N PRO A 114 3.22 0.05 -14.31
CA PRO A 114 3.20 -0.53 -15.65
C PRO A 114 4.27 -1.59 -15.91
N GLU A 115 5.43 -1.49 -15.25
CA GLU A 115 6.54 -2.44 -15.36
C GLU A 115 6.38 -3.67 -14.46
N ASN A 116 5.37 -3.65 -13.57
CA ASN A 116 5.11 -4.69 -12.59
C ASN A 116 6.31 -5.03 -11.68
N ASP A 117 7.21 -4.05 -11.50
CA ASP A 117 8.35 -4.13 -10.58
C ASP A 117 8.01 -3.45 -9.25
N TYR A 118 8.13 -4.18 -8.15
CA TYR A 118 7.88 -3.71 -6.79
C TYR A 118 9.07 -3.98 -5.88
N ALA A 119 10.26 -4.16 -6.45
CA ALA A 119 11.49 -4.29 -5.70
C ALA A 119 11.91 -2.96 -5.04
N SER A 120 12.74 -3.06 -4.01
CA SER A 120 13.19 -1.88 -3.26
C SER A 120 13.85 -0.79 -4.12
N PRO A 121 14.69 -1.10 -5.13
CA PRO A 121 15.26 -0.08 -6.00
C PRO A 121 14.20 0.70 -6.78
N TYR A 122 13.12 0.05 -7.21
CA TYR A 122 12.03 0.72 -7.90
C TYR A 122 11.35 1.76 -7.00
N TYR A 123 11.02 1.39 -5.75
CA TYR A 123 10.42 2.34 -4.81
C TYR A 123 11.34 3.51 -4.47
N THR A 124 12.64 3.28 -4.35
CA THR A 124 13.63 4.34 -4.12
C THR A 124 13.66 5.33 -5.29
N ASN A 125 13.69 4.83 -6.53
CA ASN A 125 13.63 5.65 -7.74
C ASN A 125 12.28 6.39 -7.87
N PHE A 126 11.19 5.74 -7.50
CA PHE A 126 9.87 6.35 -7.49
C PHE A 126 9.81 7.55 -6.53
N VAL A 127 10.30 7.39 -5.30
CA VAL A 127 10.37 8.49 -4.32
C VAL A 127 11.25 9.63 -4.86
N ASP A 128 12.41 9.32 -5.44
CA ASP A 128 13.31 10.34 -5.99
C ASP A 128 12.65 11.11 -7.12
N SER A 129 12.03 10.42 -8.06
CA SER A 129 11.32 11.02 -9.20
C SER A 129 10.15 11.89 -8.72
N PHE A 130 9.39 11.42 -7.72
CA PHE A 130 8.28 12.16 -7.14
C PHE A 130 8.74 13.47 -6.47
N LEU A 131 9.81 13.41 -5.69
CA LEU A 131 10.37 14.60 -5.04
C LEU A 131 10.97 15.59 -6.05
N ASN A 132 11.60 15.10 -7.12
CA ASN A 132 12.14 15.94 -8.19
C ASN A 132 11.03 16.67 -8.96
N GLU A 133 9.93 15.99 -9.29
CA GLU A 133 8.76 16.63 -9.94
C GLU A 133 8.15 17.75 -9.07
N LEU A 134 8.13 17.56 -7.75
CA LEU A 134 7.69 18.60 -6.82
C LEU A 134 8.78 19.61 -6.45
N GLN A 135 9.96 19.55 -7.08
CA GLN A 135 11.12 20.42 -6.89
C GLN A 135 11.62 20.45 -5.42
N ILE A 136 11.49 19.32 -4.71
CA ILE A 136 11.91 19.18 -3.33
C ILE A 136 13.37 18.75 -3.28
N LYS A 137 14.23 19.67 -2.86
CA LYS A 137 15.68 19.45 -2.77
C LYS A 137 16.09 18.77 -1.47
N LYS A 138 15.37 19.03 -0.38
CA LYS A 138 15.62 18.46 0.94
C LYS A 138 14.32 18.17 1.66
N CYS A 139 14.27 17.10 2.44
CA CYS A 139 13.07 16.73 3.20
C CYS A 139 13.41 16.07 4.54
N THR A 140 12.40 16.02 5.40
CA THR A 140 12.30 15.01 6.45
C THR A 140 11.43 13.90 5.90
N ILE A 141 11.90 12.66 5.91
CA ILE A 141 11.14 11.51 5.39
C ILE A 141 10.68 10.61 6.52
N SER A 142 9.42 10.22 6.49
CA SER A 142 8.83 9.33 7.48
C SER A 142 8.05 8.22 6.79
N GLY A 143 8.07 7.03 7.38
CA GLY A 143 7.30 5.92 6.85
C GLY A 143 6.94 4.90 7.92
N ASN A 144 5.80 4.23 7.68
CA ASN A 144 5.32 3.12 8.49
C ASN A 144 5.51 1.80 7.75
N SER A 145 5.98 0.75 8.45
CA SER A 145 6.10 -0.61 7.92
C SER A 145 6.86 -0.63 6.59
N LEU A 146 6.23 -1.01 5.47
CA LEU A 146 6.80 -0.94 4.11
C LEU A 146 7.31 0.47 3.79
N GLY A 147 6.53 1.51 4.08
CA GLY A 147 6.93 2.90 3.88
C GLY A 147 8.14 3.30 4.70
N GLY A 148 8.29 2.75 5.90
CA GLY A 148 9.48 2.90 6.73
C GLY A 148 10.71 2.24 6.10
N GLY A 149 10.53 1.05 5.52
CA GLY A 149 11.55 0.36 4.73
C GLY A 149 12.02 1.16 3.52
N ILE A 150 11.08 1.77 2.80
CA ILE A 150 11.37 2.65 1.66
C ILE A 150 12.08 3.91 2.14
N ALA A 151 11.63 4.52 3.24
CA ALA A 151 12.18 5.77 3.76
C ALA A 151 13.67 5.63 4.15
N TRP A 152 14.07 4.58 4.86
CA TRP A 152 15.47 4.42 5.23
C TRP A 152 16.35 4.02 4.04
N GLN A 153 15.84 3.22 3.10
CA GLN A 153 16.58 2.89 1.87
C GLN A 153 16.79 4.14 1.00
N TYR A 154 15.75 4.98 0.87
CA TYR A 154 15.89 6.26 0.18
C TYR A 154 16.92 7.17 0.86
N ALA A 155 16.90 7.26 2.18
CA ALA A 155 17.87 8.07 2.92
C ALA A 155 19.32 7.59 2.76
N LEU A 156 19.53 6.28 2.60
CA LEU A 156 20.85 5.72 2.31
C LEU A 156 21.32 6.00 0.87
N ALA A 157 20.39 5.94 -0.08
CA ALA A 157 20.68 6.19 -1.51
C ALA A 157 20.88 7.69 -1.81
N HIS A 158 20.19 8.58 -1.08
CA HIS A 158 20.15 10.03 -1.31
C HIS A 158 20.38 10.83 0.00
N PRO A 159 21.52 10.61 0.70
CA PRO A 159 21.79 11.27 1.98
C PRO A 159 21.82 12.80 1.87
N GLU A 160 22.14 13.34 0.69
CA GLU A 160 22.13 14.78 0.42
C GLU A 160 20.73 15.39 0.41
N LYS A 161 19.68 14.59 0.16
CA LYS A 161 18.27 15.03 0.10
C LYS A 161 17.51 14.87 1.42
N VAL A 162 18.03 14.07 2.36
CA VAL A 162 17.33 13.71 3.58
C VAL A 162 17.94 14.37 4.81
N ASN A 163 17.22 15.33 5.40
CA ASN A 163 17.67 16.00 6.63
C ASN A 163 17.43 15.16 7.89
N LYS A 164 16.30 14.45 7.94
CA LYS A 164 15.90 13.61 9.08
C LYS A 164 15.05 12.45 8.58
N ILE A 165 15.10 11.36 9.33
CA ILE A 165 14.27 10.17 9.09
C ILE A 165 13.46 9.87 10.35
N ILE A 166 12.18 9.49 10.15
CA ILE A 166 11.28 9.05 11.23
C ILE A 166 10.71 7.69 10.81
N LEU A 167 11.04 6.66 11.55
CA LEU A 167 10.65 5.28 11.24
C LEU A 167 9.61 4.79 12.24
N LEU A 168 8.50 4.28 11.74
CA LEU A 168 7.40 3.70 12.50
C LEU A 168 7.27 2.22 12.10
N ASP A 169 7.65 1.31 12.99
CA ASP A 169 7.61 -0.14 12.76
C ASP A 169 8.18 -0.56 11.39
N ALA A 170 9.30 0.05 10.99
CA ALA A 170 9.87 -0.07 9.65
C ALA A 170 10.31 -1.50 9.31
N THR A 171 10.03 -1.94 8.09
CA THR A 171 10.53 -3.20 7.55
C THR A 171 12.01 -3.11 7.18
N GLY A 172 12.66 -4.28 7.03
CA GLY A 172 14.04 -4.38 6.54
C GLY A 172 15.09 -4.58 7.64
N TYR A 173 14.70 -4.64 8.91
CA TYR A 173 15.58 -5.06 9.99
C TYR A 173 15.67 -6.59 10.03
N PRO A 174 16.87 -7.21 10.03
CA PRO A 174 17.00 -8.66 10.14
C PRO A 174 16.53 -9.12 11.52
N GLN A 175 15.43 -9.82 11.56
CA GLN A 175 14.93 -10.43 12.80
C GLN A 175 15.41 -11.88 12.87
N LYS A 176 16.16 -12.22 13.92
CA LYS A 176 16.78 -13.54 14.08
C LYS A 176 15.80 -14.73 14.16
N ASN A 177 14.49 -14.51 14.38
CA ASN A 177 13.51 -15.57 14.64
C ASN A 177 12.14 -15.39 14.00
N GLU A 178 11.95 -14.50 13.05
CA GLU A 178 10.64 -14.36 12.41
C GLU A 178 10.40 -15.45 11.37
N LYS A 179 9.55 -16.38 11.76
CA LYS A 179 8.74 -17.13 10.81
C LYS A 179 7.75 -16.11 10.22
N GLY A 180 8.07 -15.52 9.07
CA GLY A 180 7.24 -14.54 8.42
C GLY A 180 5.75 -14.88 8.47
N SER A 181 4.88 -13.88 8.57
CA SER A 181 3.43 -14.07 8.74
C SER A 181 2.90 -15.16 7.82
N LEU A 182 2.14 -16.10 8.38
CA LEU A 182 1.49 -17.19 7.63
C LEU A 182 0.69 -16.63 6.45
N GLY A 183 0.07 -15.45 6.61
CA GLY A 183 -0.68 -14.76 5.55
C GLY A 183 0.21 -14.42 4.35
N PHE A 184 1.40 -13.88 4.55
CA PHE A 184 2.35 -13.60 3.47
C PHE A 184 2.86 -14.88 2.79
N LYS A 185 3.11 -15.95 3.57
CA LYS A 185 3.52 -17.25 3.02
C LYS A 185 2.42 -17.86 2.14
N ILE A 186 1.17 -17.80 2.58
CA ILE A 186 0.02 -18.29 1.82
C ILE A 186 -0.17 -17.44 0.56
N ALA A 187 -0.08 -16.11 0.68
CA ALA A 187 -0.20 -15.19 -0.44
C ALA A 187 0.92 -15.32 -1.48
N SER A 188 2.09 -15.88 -1.12
CA SER A 188 3.18 -16.13 -2.06
C SER A 188 3.03 -17.41 -2.89
N LEU A 189 2.05 -18.26 -2.59
CA LEU A 189 1.80 -19.50 -3.36
C LEU A 189 1.13 -19.18 -4.70
N PRO A 190 1.70 -19.63 -5.86
CA PRO A 190 1.29 -19.15 -7.20
C PRO A 190 -0.20 -19.34 -7.57
N ILE A 191 -0.86 -20.38 -7.05
CA ILE A 191 -2.29 -20.62 -7.31
C ILE A 191 -3.15 -19.83 -6.32
N ILE A 192 -2.72 -19.77 -5.07
CA ILE A 192 -3.50 -19.16 -3.99
C ILE A 192 -3.48 -17.65 -4.12
N ASN A 193 -2.37 -17.02 -4.52
CA ASN A 193 -2.32 -15.58 -4.74
C ASN A 193 -3.34 -15.13 -5.80
N ASN A 194 -3.48 -15.88 -6.90
CA ASN A 194 -4.47 -15.57 -7.93
C ASN A 194 -5.92 -15.70 -7.41
N LEU A 195 -6.20 -16.68 -6.56
CA LEU A 195 -7.52 -16.82 -5.93
C LEU A 195 -7.79 -15.69 -4.93
N LEU A 196 -6.79 -15.26 -4.16
CA LEU A 196 -6.91 -14.17 -3.19
C LEU A 196 -7.19 -12.81 -3.84
N LEU A 197 -6.84 -12.61 -5.11
CA LEU A 197 -7.24 -11.42 -5.87
C LEU A 197 -8.76 -11.28 -6.01
N PHE A 198 -9.49 -12.40 -5.99
CA PHE A 198 -10.94 -12.42 -6.15
C PHE A 198 -11.70 -12.70 -4.86
N ILE A 199 -11.07 -13.35 -3.89
CA ILE A 199 -11.74 -13.78 -2.67
C ILE A 199 -10.91 -13.31 -1.46
N THR A 200 -11.28 -12.16 -0.91
CA THR A 200 -10.75 -11.70 0.38
C THR A 200 -11.88 -11.67 1.40
N PRO A 201 -12.04 -12.71 2.24
CA PRO A 201 -13.10 -12.75 3.24
C PRO A 201 -12.99 -11.57 4.20
N LYS A 202 -14.10 -10.87 4.43
CA LYS A 202 -14.15 -9.75 5.39
C LYS A 202 -13.67 -10.14 6.79
N SER A 203 -13.90 -11.40 7.20
CA SER A 203 -13.41 -11.95 8.47
C SER A 203 -11.89 -12.00 8.54
N LEU A 204 -11.22 -12.30 7.43
CA LEU A 204 -9.75 -12.31 7.38
C LEU A 204 -9.18 -10.89 7.50
N VAL A 205 -9.80 -9.93 6.80
CA VAL A 205 -9.42 -8.51 6.90
C VAL A 205 -9.64 -8.01 8.33
N LYS A 206 -10.82 -8.29 8.92
CA LYS A 206 -11.13 -7.91 10.30
C LYS A 206 -10.11 -8.49 11.29
N LYS A 207 -9.81 -9.78 11.19
CA LYS A 207 -8.83 -10.43 12.06
C LYS A 207 -7.42 -9.85 11.91
N SER A 208 -7.01 -9.50 10.68
CA SER A 208 -5.73 -8.81 10.45
C SER A 208 -5.69 -7.43 11.10
N LEU A 209 -6.79 -6.68 11.04
CA LEU A 209 -6.87 -5.37 11.69
C LEU A 209 -6.82 -5.49 13.21
N GLU A 210 -7.52 -6.46 13.80
CA GLU A 210 -7.51 -6.72 15.25
C GLU A 210 -6.11 -7.06 15.78
N THR A 211 -5.21 -7.59 14.95
CA THR A 211 -3.81 -7.87 15.36
C THR A 211 -2.89 -6.65 15.30
N VAL A 212 -3.31 -5.58 14.64
CA VAL A 212 -2.51 -4.35 14.43
C VAL A 212 -2.87 -3.27 15.45
N PHE A 213 -4.11 -3.28 15.94
CA PHE A 213 -4.55 -2.33 16.96
C PHE A 213 -4.39 -2.94 18.36
N TYR A 214 -3.70 -2.21 19.23
CA TYR A 214 -3.65 -2.48 20.65
C TYR A 214 -4.87 -1.81 21.31
N ASP A 215 -5.63 -2.59 22.11
CA ASP A 215 -6.74 -2.06 22.93
C ASP A 215 -6.20 -1.31 24.16
#